data_cf9e04f2a52de12a912ebfb4cc9e7424
#
_entry.id   cf9e04f2a52de12a912ebfb4cc9e7424
#
_cell.length_a   1.000
_cell.length_b   1.000
_cell.length_c   1.000
_cell.angle_alpha   90.00
_cell.angle_beta   90.00
_cell.angle_gamma   90.00
#
_symmetry.space_group_name_H-M   'P 1'
#
loop_
_entity.id
_entity.type
_entity.pdbx_description
1 polymer ?
#
loop_
_entity_poly.entity_id
_entity_poly.type
_entity_poly.pdbx_seq_one_letter_code
_entity_poly.pdbx_strand_id
1 'polypeptide(L)'
;MSLLATKSPFIAAFKSLGALFLFIFFGLFLDSFYMMKITKNAQFYANISMFIGFLIAFLQVNRRVKEQMITAVIIAVLGEYLLSIGLGMYTYRLENVPHYVPPGHALVYVAVLYFSKAKSIIKHRIKLEKIFAIFIFIYATIFLIFKNDVFGFVLTIATLFILRNKPRERLFYLTMYISVAYLEIIGTNFLCWKWPTAAWGV
;
A
#
# COMPACT_ATOMS: atom_id res chain seq x y z
N MET A 1 -16.62 -32.09 21.49
CA MET A 1 -16.83 -32.18 20.01
C MET A 1 -16.87 -30.76 19.48
N SER A 2 -15.70 -30.23 19.03
CA SER A 2 -15.49 -28.80 18.72
C SER A 2 -15.97 -28.49 17.29
N LEU A 3 -17.07 -27.76 17.19
CA LEU A 3 -17.48 -27.05 15.98
C LEU A 3 -16.57 -25.83 15.76
N LEU A 4 -15.27 -26.06 15.51
CA LEU A 4 -14.41 -25.07 14.87
C LEU A 4 -14.81 -25.07 13.40
N ALA A 5 -15.77 -24.19 13.06
CA ALA A 5 -16.10 -23.89 11.68
C ALA A 5 -14.80 -23.58 10.93
N THR A 6 -14.39 -24.47 10.03
CA THR A 6 -13.25 -24.28 9.14
C THR A 6 -13.54 -23.06 8.27
N LYS A 7 -12.98 -21.92 8.68
CA LYS A 7 -13.12 -20.66 7.91
C LYS A 7 -12.64 -20.92 6.50
N SER A 8 -13.50 -20.64 5.51
CA SER A 8 -13.15 -20.81 4.10
C SER A 8 -11.76 -20.20 3.84
N PRO A 9 -10.83 -20.94 3.17
CA PRO A 9 -9.50 -20.42 2.84
C PRO A 9 -9.53 -19.11 2.06
N PHE A 10 -10.61 -18.85 1.33
CA PHE A 10 -10.85 -17.59 0.65
C PHE A 10 -11.03 -16.43 1.64
N ILE A 11 -11.88 -16.62 2.66
CA ILE A 11 -12.10 -15.63 3.72
C ILE A 11 -10.80 -15.39 4.52
N ALA A 12 -10.00 -16.44 4.76
CA ALA A 12 -8.73 -16.32 5.47
C ALA A 12 -7.73 -15.42 4.71
N ALA A 13 -7.64 -15.53 3.37
CA ALA A 13 -6.78 -14.67 2.56
C ALA A 13 -7.20 -13.19 2.62
N PHE A 14 -8.51 -12.90 2.54
CA PHE A 14 -9.01 -11.54 2.70
C PHE A 14 -8.82 -10.99 4.12
N LYS A 15 -8.96 -11.82 5.16
CA LYS A 15 -8.67 -11.40 6.53
C LYS A 15 -7.21 -11.05 6.76
N SER A 16 -6.28 -11.80 6.14
CA SER A 16 -4.85 -11.51 6.22
C SER A 16 -4.51 -10.15 5.58
N LEU A 17 -5.06 -9.86 4.40
CA LEU A 17 -4.89 -8.57 3.75
C LEU A 17 -5.58 -7.44 4.54
N GLY A 18 -6.77 -7.69 5.09
CA GLY A 18 -7.49 -6.74 5.95
C GLY A 18 -6.75 -6.44 7.25
N ALA A 19 -6.09 -7.43 7.86
CA ALA A 19 -5.26 -7.22 9.05
C ALA A 19 -4.06 -6.30 8.75
N LEU A 20 -3.44 -6.44 7.57
CA LEU A 20 -2.41 -5.50 7.14
C LEU A 20 -2.98 -4.08 6.98
N PHE A 21 -4.15 -3.93 6.36
CA PHE A 21 -4.77 -2.61 6.20
C PHE A 21 -5.09 -1.94 7.54
N LEU A 22 -5.57 -2.72 8.52
CA LEU A 22 -5.76 -2.22 9.88
C LEU A 22 -4.43 -1.83 10.53
N PHE A 23 -3.39 -2.64 10.38
CA PHE A 23 -2.07 -2.33 10.91
C PHE A 23 -1.51 -1.03 10.31
N ILE A 24 -1.64 -0.85 8.99
CA ILE A 24 -1.25 0.38 8.30
C ILE A 24 -2.08 1.58 8.77
N PHE A 25 -3.39 1.41 8.91
CA PHE A 25 -4.28 2.46 9.42
C PHE A 25 -3.80 2.97 10.78
N PHE A 26 -3.58 2.07 11.73
CA PHE A 26 -3.08 2.45 13.06
C PHE A 26 -1.65 2.99 13.02
N GLY A 27 -0.77 2.44 12.17
CA GLY A 27 0.59 2.95 11.98
C GLY A 27 0.62 4.39 11.46
N LEU A 28 -0.20 4.70 10.45
CA LEU A 28 -0.34 6.06 9.92
C LEU A 28 -1.07 6.99 10.91
N PHE A 29 -2.03 6.46 11.68
CA PHE A 29 -2.66 7.24 12.74
C PHE A 29 -1.63 7.67 13.80
N LEU A 30 -0.67 6.81 14.15
CA LEU A 30 0.43 7.18 15.07
C LEU A 30 1.31 8.32 14.51
N ASP A 31 1.50 8.44 13.18
CA ASP A 31 2.22 9.57 12.58
C ASP A 31 1.30 10.73 12.16
N SER A 32 0.03 10.70 12.51
CA SER A 32 -0.94 11.71 12.09
C SER A 32 -0.71 13.07 12.75
N PHE A 33 -1.22 14.11 12.09
CA PHE A 33 -1.33 15.45 12.67
C PHE A 33 -2.10 15.45 14.00
N TYR A 34 -3.09 14.57 14.15
CA TYR A 34 -3.90 14.45 15.36
C TYR A 34 -3.06 13.90 16.53
N MET A 35 -2.26 12.87 16.27
CA MET A 35 -1.43 12.25 17.29
C MET A 35 -0.27 13.18 17.72
N MET A 36 0.21 14.03 16.80
CA MET A 36 1.22 15.05 17.11
C MET A 36 0.74 16.07 18.18
N LYS A 37 -0.57 16.34 18.25
CA LYS A 37 -1.15 17.21 19.30
C LYS A 37 -1.07 16.58 20.69
N ILE A 38 -0.97 15.25 20.76
CA ILE A 38 -0.90 14.48 22.01
C ILE A 38 0.57 14.26 22.40
N THR A 39 1.44 13.95 21.43
CA THR A 39 2.86 13.68 21.67
C THR A 39 3.74 14.16 20.52
N LYS A 40 4.85 14.84 20.87
CA LYS A 40 5.86 15.25 19.89
C LYS A 40 6.60 14.08 19.25
N ASN A 41 6.57 12.90 19.89
CA ASN A 41 7.27 11.70 19.45
C ASN A 41 6.39 10.79 18.56
N ALA A 42 5.30 11.29 17.98
CA ALA A 42 4.34 10.53 17.19
C ALA A 42 5.01 9.69 16.08
N GLN A 43 5.87 10.30 15.25
CA GLN A 43 6.60 9.60 14.19
C GLN A 43 7.56 8.53 14.72
N PHE A 44 8.16 8.73 15.87
CA PHE A 44 9.05 7.75 16.51
C PHE A 44 8.27 6.47 16.87
N TYR A 45 7.07 6.60 17.44
CA TYR A 45 6.21 5.44 17.74
C TYR A 45 5.75 4.72 16.48
N ALA A 46 5.44 5.45 15.41
CA ALA A 46 5.12 4.87 14.11
C ALA A 46 6.32 4.08 13.54
N ASN A 47 7.53 4.62 13.63
CA ASN A 47 8.75 3.94 13.19
C ASN A 47 8.97 2.63 13.94
N ILE A 48 8.86 2.64 15.28
CA ILE A 48 9.03 1.43 16.11
C ILE A 48 7.96 0.39 15.78
N SER A 49 6.69 0.79 15.73
CA SER A 49 5.56 -0.10 15.42
C SER A 49 5.76 -0.79 14.07
N MET A 50 6.14 -0.03 13.04
CA MET A 50 6.38 -0.57 11.71
C MET A 50 7.60 -1.49 11.67
N PHE A 51 8.68 -1.13 12.35
CA PHE A 51 9.88 -1.97 12.43
C PHE A 51 9.59 -3.32 13.10
N ILE A 52 8.83 -3.32 14.20
CA ILE A 52 8.40 -4.55 14.87
C ILE A 52 7.53 -5.39 13.93
N GLY A 53 6.54 -4.80 13.26
CA GLY A 53 5.69 -5.50 12.29
C GLY A 53 6.50 -6.08 11.13
N PHE A 54 7.46 -5.32 10.60
CA PHE A 54 8.37 -5.80 9.57
C PHE A 54 9.22 -6.98 10.06
N LEU A 55 9.81 -6.89 11.25
CA LEU A 55 10.64 -7.95 11.81
C LEU A 55 9.84 -9.24 12.03
N ILE A 56 8.62 -9.14 12.58
CA ILE A 56 7.73 -10.29 12.77
C ILE A 56 7.44 -10.96 11.41
N ALA A 57 7.05 -10.19 10.40
CA ALA A 57 6.78 -10.73 9.07
C ALA A 57 8.04 -11.32 8.42
N PHE A 58 9.18 -10.64 8.54
CA PHE A 58 10.47 -11.09 7.99
C PHE A 58 10.94 -12.42 8.58
N LEU A 59 10.73 -12.63 9.88
CA LEU A 59 11.11 -13.90 10.53
C LEU A 59 10.22 -15.07 10.09
N GLN A 60 8.97 -14.83 9.71
CA GLN A 60 7.99 -15.86 9.36
C GLN A 60 8.05 -16.31 7.90
N VAL A 61 8.76 -15.59 7.02
CA VAL A 61 8.81 -15.90 5.60
C VAL A 61 10.06 -16.71 5.24
N ASN A 62 10.03 -17.42 4.09
CA ASN A 62 11.17 -18.16 3.58
C ASN A 62 12.28 -17.25 3.04
N ARG A 63 13.50 -17.81 2.84
CA ARG A 63 14.69 -17.07 2.39
C ARG A 63 14.45 -16.21 1.15
N ARG A 64 13.80 -16.76 0.13
CA ARG A 64 13.53 -16.04 -1.12
C ARG A 64 12.65 -14.80 -0.89
N VAL A 65 11.63 -14.91 -0.05
CA VAL A 65 10.76 -13.77 0.29
C VAL A 65 11.50 -12.76 1.16
N LYS A 66 12.40 -13.19 2.06
CA LYS A 66 13.30 -12.28 2.81
C LYS A 66 14.15 -11.43 1.88
N GLU A 67 14.76 -12.04 0.87
CA GLU A 67 15.57 -11.34 -0.15
C GLU A 67 14.69 -10.31 -0.91
N GLN A 68 13.47 -10.67 -1.28
CA GLN A 68 12.52 -9.75 -1.91
C GLN A 68 12.10 -8.60 -0.99
N MET A 69 11.91 -8.85 0.31
CA MET A 69 11.59 -7.80 1.28
C MET A 69 12.74 -6.80 1.42
N ILE A 70 13.98 -7.27 1.52
CA ILE A 70 15.17 -6.40 1.57
C ILE A 70 15.28 -5.57 0.29
N THR A 71 15.12 -6.20 -0.88
CA THR A 71 15.11 -5.50 -2.17
C THR A 71 14.01 -4.44 -2.23
N ALA A 72 12.80 -4.75 -1.75
CA ALA A 72 11.69 -3.80 -1.69
C ALA A 72 12.02 -2.61 -0.77
N VAL A 73 12.66 -2.83 0.38
CA VAL A 73 13.11 -1.74 1.27
C VAL A 73 14.13 -0.85 0.55
N ILE A 74 15.13 -1.45 -0.13
CA ILE A 74 16.17 -0.67 -0.85
C ILE A 74 15.53 0.18 -1.95
N ILE A 75 14.66 -0.43 -2.77
CA ILE A 75 13.95 0.28 -3.85
C ILE A 75 13.07 1.39 -3.27
N ALA A 76 12.37 1.12 -2.16
CA ALA A 76 11.54 2.12 -1.52
C ALA A 76 12.38 3.30 -0.97
N VAL A 77 13.52 3.04 -0.31
CA VAL A 77 14.43 4.12 0.13
C VAL A 77 14.83 4.98 -1.06
N LEU A 78 15.34 4.38 -2.14
CA LEU A 78 15.77 5.12 -3.33
C LEU A 78 14.61 5.91 -3.96
N GLY A 79 13.43 5.28 -4.08
CA GLY A 79 12.24 5.92 -4.62
C GLY A 79 11.75 7.10 -3.77
N GLU A 80 11.68 6.94 -2.46
CA GLU A 80 11.23 7.98 -1.54
C GLU A 80 12.15 9.19 -1.54
N TYR A 81 13.47 8.97 -1.49
CA TYR A 81 14.42 10.08 -1.57
C TYR A 81 14.39 10.77 -2.93
N LEU A 82 14.26 10.02 -4.02
CA LEU A 82 14.13 10.59 -5.35
C LEU A 82 12.84 11.39 -5.52
N LEU A 83 11.70 10.80 -5.16
CA LEU A 83 10.39 11.40 -5.45
C LEU A 83 10.03 12.50 -4.47
N SER A 84 10.27 12.30 -3.16
CA SER A 84 9.91 13.27 -2.14
C SER A 84 10.95 14.39 -2.00
N ILE A 85 12.25 14.03 -1.85
CA ILE A 85 13.30 15.01 -1.60
C ILE A 85 13.88 15.56 -2.91
N GLY A 86 14.19 14.69 -3.86
CA GLY A 86 14.84 15.09 -5.12
C GLY A 86 13.91 15.81 -6.07
N LEU A 87 12.72 15.30 -6.29
CA LEU A 87 11.73 15.84 -7.24
C LEU A 87 10.63 16.68 -6.59
N GLY A 88 10.49 16.63 -5.25
CA GLY A 88 9.46 17.40 -4.55
C GLY A 88 8.03 17.04 -4.95
N MET A 89 7.79 15.78 -5.40
CA MET A 89 6.46 15.35 -5.83
C MET A 89 5.45 15.31 -4.70
N TYR A 90 5.90 15.12 -3.48
CA TYR A 90 5.12 15.19 -2.24
C TYR A 90 6.04 15.49 -1.07
N THR A 91 5.47 15.98 0.02
CA THR A 91 6.23 16.35 1.22
C THR A 91 5.66 15.66 2.44
N TYR A 92 6.49 14.95 3.18
CA TYR A 92 6.13 14.37 4.46
C TYR A 92 5.96 15.45 5.53
N ARG A 93 5.14 15.16 6.54
CA ARG A 93 4.75 16.10 7.60
C ARG A 93 5.92 16.79 8.31
N LEU A 94 7.03 16.09 8.52
CA LEU A 94 8.24 16.63 9.16
C LEU A 94 9.36 16.96 8.15
N GLU A 95 9.03 17.08 6.85
CA GLU A 95 9.99 17.38 5.77
C GLU A 95 11.17 16.38 5.70
N ASN A 96 10.95 15.18 6.20
CA ASN A 96 11.89 14.05 6.14
C ASN A 96 11.20 12.82 5.57
N VAL A 97 11.96 11.86 5.06
CA VAL A 97 11.42 10.53 4.73
C VAL A 97 11.30 9.73 6.03
N PRO A 98 10.06 9.40 6.50
CA PRO A 98 9.90 8.65 7.75
C PRO A 98 10.48 7.24 7.62
N HIS A 99 11.18 6.76 8.65
CA HIS A 99 11.82 5.44 8.61
C HIS A 99 10.82 4.28 8.57
N TYR A 100 9.54 4.51 8.87
CA TYR A 100 8.50 3.48 8.75
C TYR A 100 8.08 3.21 7.29
N VAL A 101 8.33 4.14 6.36
CA VAL A 101 7.84 4.05 4.98
C VAL A 101 8.50 2.90 4.20
N PRO A 102 9.83 2.77 4.11
CA PRO A 102 10.44 1.69 3.34
C PRO A 102 10.07 0.27 3.84
N PRO A 103 10.10 -0.06 5.16
CA PRO A 103 9.62 -1.35 5.62
C PRO A 103 8.11 -1.54 5.40
N GLY A 104 7.32 -0.47 5.42
CA GLY A 104 5.90 -0.49 5.07
C GLY A 104 5.67 -0.97 3.63
N HIS A 105 6.43 -0.47 2.66
CA HIS A 105 6.39 -0.94 1.27
C HIS A 105 6.66 -2.44 1.16
N ALA A 106 7.65 -2.95 1.89
CA ALA A 106 7.97 -4.38 1.89
C ALA A 106 6.83 -5.23 2.49
N LEU A 107 6.17 -4.75 3.55
CA LEU A 107 5.00 -5.43 4.13
C LEU A 107 3.83 -5.49 3.17
N VAL A 108 3.50 -4.38 2.51
CA VAL A 108 2.45 -4.34 1.48
C VAL A 108 2.77 -5.30 0.34
N TYR A 109 4.01 -5.26 -0.17
CA TYR A 109 4.47 -6.17 -1.22
C TYR A 109 4.24 -7.63 -0.85
N VAL A 110 4.69 -8.05 0.34
CA VAL A 110 4.59 -9.45 0.78
C VAL A 110 3.14 -9.87 1.00
N ALA A 111 2.32 -9.03 1.61
CA ALA A 111 0.92 -9.35 1.83
C ALA A 111 0.16 -9.53 0.50
N VAL A 112 0.37 -8.62 -0.47
CA VAL A 112 -0.21 -8.73 -1.80
C VAL A 112 0.33 -9.95 -2.56
N LEU A 113 1.63 -10.28 -2.39
CA LEU A 113 2.24 -11.48 -2.98
C LEU A 113 1.56 -12.76 -2.47
N TYR A 114 1.39 -12.89 -1.16
CA TYR A 114 0.72 -14.05 -0.58
C TYR A 114 -0.77 -14.11 -0.91
N PHE A 115 -1.46 -12.96 -0.87
CA PHE A 115 -2.85 -12.88 -1.28
C PHE A 115 -3.04 -13.36 -2.73
N SER A 116 -2.28 -12.79 -3.67
CA SER A 116 -2.42 -13.08 -5.09
C SER A 116 -2.03 -14.52 -5.47
N LYS A 117 -1.20 -15.20 -4.65
CA LYS A 117 -0.78 -16.59 -4.83
C LYS A 117 -1.60 -17.60 -4.04
N ALA A 118 -2.52 -17.17 -3.18
CA ALA A 118 -3.36 -18.09 -2.43
C ALA A 118 -4.25 -18.92 -3.36
N LYS A 119 -4.24 -20.25 -3.21
CA LYS A 119 -4.99 -21.18 -4.08
C LYS A 119 -6.49 -20.82 -4.18
N SER A 120 -7.08 -20.41 -3.06
CA SER A 120 -8.48 -19.97 -3.00
C SER A 120 -8.76 -18.69 -3.78
N ILE A 121 -7.80 -17.78 -3.85
CA ILE A 121 -7.89 -16.52 -4.61
C ILE A 121 -7.70 -16.80 -6.10
N ILE A 122 -6.71 -17.64 -6.45
CA ILE A 122 -6.47 -18.07 -7.84
C ILE A 122 -7.71 -18.71 -8.46
N LYS A 123 -8.46 -19.51 -7.69
CA LYS A 123 -9.73 -20.12 -8.15
C LYS A 123 -10.76 -19.07 -8.61
N HIS A 124 -10.76 -17.88 -8.02
CA HIS A 124 -11.70 -16.80 -8.34
C HIS A 124 -11.05 -15.65 -9.12
N ARG A 125 -9.84 -15.87 -9.63
CA ARG A 125 -8.96 -14.86 -10.20
C ARG A 125 -9.65 -13.98 -11.24
N ILE A 126 -10.28 -14.55 -12.26
CA ILE A 126 -10.91 -13.82 -13.38
C ILE A 126 -11.99 -12.87 -12.85
N LYS A 127 -12.81 -13.34 -11.89
CA LYS A 127 -13.85 -12.53 -11.25
C LYS A 127 -13.24 -11.39 -10.45
N LEU A 128 -12.19 -11.67 -9.65
CA LEU A 128 -11.49 -10.66 -8.83
C LEU A 128 -10.81 -9.60 -9.71
N GLU A 129 -10.13 -10.01 -10.78
CA GLU A 129 -9.49 -9.08 -11.71
C GLU A 129 -10.49 -8.11 -12.34
N LYS A 130 -11.69 -8.60 -12.73
CA LYS A 130 -12.76 -7.74 -13.26
C LYS A 130 -13.26 -6.76 -12.21
N ILE A 131 -13.56 -7.24 -11.00
CA ILE A 131 -14.05 -6.40 -9.90
C ILE A 131 -13.00 -5.32 -9.54
N PHE A 132 -11.74 -5.70 -9.40
CA PHE A 132 -10.66 -4.78 -9.03
C PHE A 132 -10.41 -3.74 -10.15
N ALA A 133 -10.41 -4.15 -11.42
CA ALA A 133 -10.26 -3.22 -12.53
C ALA A 133 -11.39 -2.19 -12.58
N ILE A 134 -12.65 -2.61 -12.37
CA ILE A 134 -13.82 -1.72 -12.31
C ILE A 134 -13.68 -0.76 -11.12
N PHE A 135 -13.32 -1.29 -9.94
CA PHE A 135 -13.15 -0.48 -8.74
C PHE A 135 -12.06 0.59 -8.93
N ILE A 136 -10.89 0.22 -9.49
CA ILE A 136 -9.78 1.12 -9.77
C ILE A 136 -10.20 2.20 -10.78
N PHE A 137 -10.92 1.82 -11.84
CA PHE A 137 -11.43 2.77 -12.84
C PHE A 137 -12.41 3.77 -12.22
N ILE A 138 -13.36 3.31 -11.42
CA ILE A 138 -14.30 4.19 -10.70
C ILE A 138 -13.55 5.11 -9.75
N TYR A 139 -12.60 4.58 -8.98
CA TYR A 139 -11.76 5.37 -8.07
C TYR A 139 -11.05 6.50 -8.81
N ALA A 140 -10.33 6.20 -9.89
CA ALA A 140 -9.60 7.19 -10.67
C ALA A 140 -10.55 8.23 -11.31
N THR A 141 -11.74 7.81 -11.76
CA THR A 141 -12.75 8.73 -12.29
C THR A 141 -13.28 9.68 -11.22
N ILE A 142 -13.53 9.21 -10.01
CA ILE A 142 -13.93 10.06 -8.88
C ILE A 142 -12.85 11.10 -8.58
N PHE A 143 -11.57 10.70 -8.53
CA PHE A 143 -10.47 11.63 -8.28
C PHE A 143 -10.28 12.63 -9.43
N LEU A 144 -10.47 12.21 -10.68
CA LEU A 144 -10.48 13.13 -11.82
C LEU A 144 -11.55 14.21 -11.67
N ILE A 145 -12.78 13.83 -11.33
CA ILE A 145 -13.92 14.77 -11.26
C ILE A 145 -13.82 15.70 -10.04
N PHE A 146 -13.51 15.15 -8.86
CA PHE A 146 -13.57 15.91 -7.61
C PHE A 146 -12.25 16.55 -7.19
N LYS A 147 -11.12 16.07 -7.71
CA LYS A 147 -9.77 16.54 -7.36
C LYS A 147 -8.99 17.08 -8.56
N ASN A 148 -9.57 17.01 -9.76
CA ASN A 148 -8.90 17.34 -11.03
C ASN A 148 -7.59 16.55 -11.23
N ASP A 149 -7.54 15.30 -10.75
CA ASP A 149 -6.36 14.43 -10.85
C ASP A 149 -6.28 13.80 -12.25
N VAL A 150 -5.91 14.61 -13.22
CA VAL A 150 -5.72 14.18 -14.61
C VAL A 150 -4.56 13.21 -14.71
N PHE A 151 -3.47 13.46 -13.98
CA PHE A 151 -2.27 12.64 -14.02
C PHE A 151 -2.54 11.22 -13.50
N GLY A 152 -3.15 11.08 -12.32
CA GLY A 152 -3.52 9.79 -11.75
C GLY A 152 -4.50 9.04 -12.63
N PHE A 153 -5.46 9.73 -13.26
CA PHE A 153 -6.40 9.10 -14.20
C PHE A 153 -5.67 8.53 -15.43
N VAL A 154 -4.80 9.31 -16.07
CA VAL A 154 -4.03 8.86 -17.26
C VAL A 154 -3.15 7.67 -16.91
N LEU A 155 -2.43 7.71 -15.77
CA LEU A 155 -1.62 6.59 -15.31
C LEU A 155 -2.45 5.36 -14.99
N THR A 156 -3.67 5.52 -14.49
CA THR A 156 -4.60 4.41 -14.25
C THR A 156 -4.98 3.73 -15.56
N ILE A 157 -5.37 4.51 -16.58
CA ILE A 157 -5.70 3.96 -17.91
C ILE A 157 -4.50 3.23 -18.51
N ALA A 158 -3.31 3.85 -18.46
CA ALA A 158 -2.07 3.22 -18.94
C ALA A 158 -1.79 1.89 -18.22
N THR A 159 -1.95 1.86 -16.90
CA THR A 159 -1.77 0.66 -16.07
C THR A 159 -2.75 -0.45 -16.49
N LEU A 160 -4.04 -0.13 -16.59
CA LEU A 160 -5.06 -1.11 -17.01
C LEU A 160 -4.80 -1.63 -18.42
N PHE A 161 -4.34 -0.76 -19.34
CA PHE A 161 -3.99 -1.15 -20.71
C PHE A 161 -2.78 -2.09 -20.75
N ILE A 162 -1.68 -1.76 -20.04
CA ILE A 162 -0.49 -2.60 -19.96
C ILE A 162 -0.83 -3.97 -19.36
N LEU A 163 -1.61 -4.00 -18.29
CA LEU A 163 -1.97 -5.22 -17.59
C LEU A 163 -2.93 -6.12 -18.40
N ARG A 164 -3.55 -5.60 -19.46
CA ARG A 164 -4.41 -6.41 -20.35
C ARG A 164 -3.66 -7.61 -20.92
N ASN A 165 -2.41 -7.42 -21.28
CA ASN A 165 -1.56 -8.43 -21.91
C ASN A 165 -0.66 -9.18 -20.89
N LYS A 166 -0.85 -8.98 -19.58
CA LYS A 166 -0.05 -9.60 -18.51
C LYS A 166 -0.91 -10.47 -17.57
N PRO A 167 -1.55 -11.55 -18.09
CA PRO A 167 -2.51 -12.30 -17.29
C PRO A 167 -1.90 -12.90 -16.01
N ARG A 168 -0.64 -13.30 -15.98
CA ARG A 168 0.00 -13.90 -14.80
C ARG A 168 0.23 -12.93 -13.66
N GLU A 169 0.43 -11.66 -13.96
CA GLU A 169 0.81 -10.61 -13.01
C GLU A 169 -0.38 -9.70 -12.65
N ARG A 170 -1.44 -9.73 -13.47
CA ARG A 170 -2.55 -8.79 -13.43
C ARG A 170 -3.20 -8.71 -12.03
N LEU A 171 -3.53 -9.84 -11.43
CA LEU A 171 -4.15 -9.87 -10.10
C LEU A 171 -3.24 -9.21 -9.04
N PHE A 172 -1.92 -9.49 -9.08
CA PHE A 172 -0.96 -8.90 -8.17
C PHE A 172 -0.94 -7.38 -8.29
N TYR A 173 -0.78 -6.84 -9.50
CA TYR A 173 -0.70 -5.39 -9.71
C TYR A 173 -2.02 -4.66 -9.43
N LEU A 174 -3.17 -5.26 -9.76
CA LEU A 174 -4.47 -4.67 -9.38
C LEU A 174 -4.66 -4.64 -7.86
N THR A 175 -4.26 -5.70 -7.16
CA THR A 175 -4.31 -5.72 -5.68
C THR A 175 -3.32 -4.70 -5.09
N MET A 176 -2.12 -4.58 -5.67
CA MET A 176 -1.13 -3.58 -5.27
C MET A 176 -1.67 -2.16 -5.45
N TYR A 177 -2.29 -1.86 -6.60
CA TYR A 177 -2.92 -0.56 -6.84
C TYR A 177 -3.94 -0.21 -5.76
N ILE A 178 -4.86 -1.13 -5.43
CA ILE A 178 -5.86 -0.92 -4.38
C ILE A 178 -5.19 -0.68 -3.03
N SER A 179 -4.11 -1.41 -2.72
CA SER A 179 -3.37 -1.25 -1.47
C SER A 179 -2.70 0.10 -1.38
N VAL A 180 -2.09 0.58 -2.47
CA VAL A 180 -1.46 1.91 -2.55
C VAL A 180 -2.53 3.01 -2.49
N ALA A 181 -3.64 2.87 -3.23
CA ALA A 181 -4.75 3.84 -3.16
C ALA A 181 -5.31 3.97 -1.73
N TYR A 182 -5.43 2.86 -1.00
CA TYR A 182 -5.81 2.87 0.41
C TYR A 182 -4.80 3.64 1.26
N LEU A 183 -3.49 3.39 1.08
CA LEU A 183 -2.41 4.11 1.76
C LEU A 183 -2.49 5.62 1.51
N GLU A 184 -2.68 6.02 0.25
CA GLU A 184 -2.78 7.42 -0.14
C GLU A 184 -3.98 8.11 0.51
N ILE A 185 -5.14 7.47 0.50
CA ILE A 185 -6.33 8.03 1.15
C ILE A 185 -6.08 8.24 2.65
N ILE A 186 -5.56 7.22 3.35
CA ILE A 186 -5.37 7.30 4.80
C ILE A 186 -4.26 8.28 5.16
N GLY A 187 -3.10 8.19 4.50
CA GLY A 187 -1.95 9.02 4.80
C GLY A 187 -2.19 10.51 4.55
N THR A 188 -2.88 10.85 3.44
CA THR A 188 -3.24 12.25 3.14
C THR A 188 -4.32 12.78 4.07
N ASN A 189 -5.33 11.97 4.45
CA ASN A 189 -6.35 12.38 5.43
C ASN A 189 -5.77 12.56 6.85
N PHE A 190 -4.77 11.78 7.22
CA PHE A 190 -4.06 11.92 8.49
C PHE A 190 -2.98 13.01 8.44
N LEU A 191 -2.77 13.62 7.27
CA LEU A 191 -1.74 14.65 7.04
C LEU A 191 -0.32 14.13 7.33
N CYS A 192 -0.07 12.83 7.10
CA CYS A 192 1.27 12.26 7.18
C CYS A 192 2.17 12.77 6.05
N TRP A 193 1.56 13.04 4.87
CA TRP A 193 2.18 13.71 3.73
C TRP A 193 1.15 14.53 2.95
N LYS A 194 1.66 15.42 2.09
CA LYS A 194 0.87 16.30 1.23
C LYS A 194 1.40 16.24 -0.19
N TRP A 195 0.48 16.23 -1.16
CA TRP A 195 0.78 16.44 -2.56
C TRP A 195 0.69 17.92 -2.88
N PRO A 196 1.59 18.50 -3.68
CA PRO A 196 1.45 19.86 -4.17
C PRO A 196 0.24 19.96 -5.10
N THR A 197 -0.33 21.16 -5.19
CA THR A 197 -1.46 21.46 -6.10
C THR A 197 -1.02 21.50 -7.56
N ALA A 198 0.27 21.72 -7.82
CA ALA A 198 0.87 21.73 -9.14
C ALA A 198 2.26 21.11 -9.04
N ALA A 199 2.63 20.21 -9.96
CA ALA A 199 3.96 19.67 -10.03
C ALA A 199 4.89 20.68 -10.72
N TRP A 200 6.05 20.95 -10.11
CA TRP A 200 7.11 21.83 -10.67
C TRP A 200 6.64 23.26 -11.03
N GLY A 201 5.59 23.74 -10.39
CA GLY A 201 5.06 25.10 -10.63
C GLY A 201 4.24 25.25 -11.91
N VAL A 202 3.82 24.13 -12.50
CA VAL A 202 2.94 24.10 -13.69
C VAL A 202 1.58 23.56 -13.33
#